data_66ee6cd3b9c13a72ccc8b21331641071
#
_entry.id   66ee6cd3b9c13a72ccc8b21331641071
#
_cell.length_a   1.000
_cell.length_b   1.000
_cell.length_c   1.000
_cell.angle_alpha   90.00
_cell.angle_beta   90.00
_cell.angle_gamma   90.00
#
_symmetry.space_group_name_H-M   'P 1'
#
loop_
_entity.id
_entity.type
_entity.pdbx_description
1 polymer ?
#
loop_
_entity_poly.entity_id
_entity_poly.type
_entity_poly.pdbx_seq_one_letter_code
_entity_poly.pdbx_strand_id
1 'polypeptide(L)'
;KAINLSIVVFLSIRVSHHSKDWIDRFQNIINKYDEIIETHRLTGSDTDYMLKIVAPSIEEYDNFQQKLIGELEFTKMSSSISLQEMKNSHILPLNQFKN
;
A
#
# COMPACT_ATOMS: atom_id res chain seq x y z
N LYS A 1 7.57 9.76 -24.84
CA LYS A 1 7.79 9.92 -23.49
C LYS A 1 7.09 8.87 -22.64
N ALA A 2 7.85 8.28 -21.85
CA ALA A 2 7.40 7.09 -21.15
C ALA A 2 6.87 7.40 -19.77
N ILE A 3 6.31 8.54 -19.56
CA ILE A 3 5.80 8.92 -18.25
C ILE A 3 4.64 8.07 -17.79
N ASN A 4 4.00 7.39 -18.72
CA ASN A 4 2.86 6.59 -18.37
C ASN A 4 3.20 5.19 -17.92
N LEU A 5 4.48 4.83 -17.99
CA LEU A 5 4.89 3.48 -17.69
C LEU A 5 5.18 3.35 -16.21
N SER A 6 4.11 3.41 -15.43
CA SER A 6 4.19 3.17 -13.99
C SER A 6 3.46 1.89 -13.67
N ILE A 7 3.91 1.24 -12.62
CA ILE A 7 3.19 0.09 -12.11
C ILE A 7 2.53 0.47 -10.80
N VAL A 8 1.42 -0.18 -10.51
CA VAL A 8 0.70 -0.05 -9.27
C VAL A 8 0.81 -1.37 -8.53
N VAL A 9 1.22 -1.31 -7.28
CA VAL A 9 1.41 -2.50 -6.46
C VAL A 9 0.54 -2.38 -5.23
N PHE A 10 -0.14 -3.47 -4.90
CA PHE A 10 -0.86 -3.57 -3.64
C PHE A 10 -0.03 -4.44 -2.71
N LEU A 11 0.46 -3.82 -1.65
CA LEU A 11 1.32 -4.49 -0.69
C LEU A 11 0.52 -4.74 0.58
N SER A 12 0.39 -6.02 0.94
CA SER A 12 -0.29 -6.39 2.17
C SER A 12 0.73 -6.69 3.26
N ILE A 13 0.45 -6.25 4.46
CA ILE A 13 1.36 -6.40 5.60
C ILE A 13 0.56 -6.98 6.77
N ARG A 14 1.15 -7.99 7.41
CA ARG A 14 0.61 -8.56 8.62
C ARG A 14 1.62 -8.38 9.75
N VAL A 15 1.12 -8.03 10.92
CA VAL A 15 1.94 -7.73 12.08
C VAL A 15 1.43 -8.51 13.27
N SER A 16 2.34 -9.06 14.06
CA SER A 16 1.92 -9.82 15.25
C SER A 16 1.58 -8.90 16.43
N HIS A 17 2.23 -7.75 16.51
CA HIS A 17 2.01 -6.81 17.60
C HIS A 17 1.80 -5.41 17.07
N HIS A 18 0.70 -4.79 17.48
CA HIS A 18 0.40 -3.41 17.13
C HIS A 18 0.76 -2.51 18.30
N SER A 19 2.04 -2.49 18.68
CA SER A 19 2.49 -1.60 19.73
C SER A 19 2.45 -0.15 19.24
N LYS A 20 2.38 0.78 20.20
CA LYS A 20 2.39 2.19 19.85
C LYS A 20 3.67 2.55 19.10
N ASP A 21 4.80 1.99 19.50
CA ASP A 21 6.07 2.27 18.83
C ASP A 21 6.04 1.80 17.38
N TRP A 22 5.46 0.64 17.13
CA TRP A 22 5.36 0.13 15.76
C TRP A 22 4.47 1.04 14.92
N ILE A 23 3.33 1.43 15.48
CA ILE A 23 2.37 2.28 14.76
C ILE A 23 3.00 3.63 14.43
N ASP A 24 3.71 4.23 15.39
CA ASP A 24 4.36 5.51 15.15
C ASP A 24 5.42 5.41 14.07
N ARG A 25 6.21 4.33 14.10
CA ARG A 25 7.22 4.10 13.07
C ARG A 25 6.58 3.90 11.70
N PHE A 26 5.51 3.12 11.65
CA PHE A 26 4.80 2.87 10.42
C PHE A 26 4.23 4.17 9.84
N GLN A 27 3.65 4.99 10.70
CA GLN A 27 3.11 6.28 10.26
C GLN A 27 4.21 7.17 9.68
N ASN A 28 5.39 7.17 10.31
CA ASN A 28 6.52 7.94 9.78
C ASN A 28 6.97 7.43 8.41
N ILE A 29 6.97 6.12 8.24
CA ILE A 29 7.36 5.52 6.98
C ILE A 29 6.36 5.89 5.88
N ILE A 30 5.08 5.82 6.19
CA ILE A 30 4.04 6.17 5.22
C ILE A 30 4.22 7.61 4.76
N ASN A 31 4.53 8.50 5.69
CA ASN A 31 4.68 9.92 5.35
C ASN A 31 5.99 10.22 4.64
N LYS A 32 6.98 9.38 4.85
CA LYS A 32 8.30 9.60 4.27
C LYS A 32 8.39 9.23 2.80
N TYR A 33 7.69 8.19 2.40
CA TYR A 33 7.80 7.65 1.04
C TYR A 33 6.62 8.07 0.17
N ASP A 34 6.91 8.93 -0.80
CA ASP A 34 5.88 9.42 -1.73
C ASP A 34 5.31 8.32 -2.61
N GLU A 35 6.05 7.23 -2.77
CA GLU A 35 5.58 6.08 -3.56
C GLU A 35 4.32 5.46 -2.95
N ILE A 36 4.14 5.59 -1.64
CA ILE A 36 2.96 5.07 -0.95
C ILE A 36 1.84 6.10 -1.08
N ILE A 37 0.88 5.82 -1.96
CA ILE A 37 -0.18 6.79 -2.24
C ILE A 37 -1.45 6.53 -1.44
N GLU A 38 -1.62 5.32 -0.92
CA GLU A 38 -2.75 4.99 -0.05
C GLU A 38 -2.30 3.97 0.97
N THR A 39 -2.85 4.07 2.16
CA THR A 39 -2.62 3.08 3.21
C THR A 39 -3.92 2.88 3.95
N HIS A 40 -4.34 1.63 4.06
CA HIS A 40 -5.58 1.27 4.71
C HIS A 40 -5.31 0.25 5.81
N ARG A 41 -5.94 0.45 6.94
CA ARG A 41 -5.99 -0.56 7.98
C ARG A 41 -7.23 -1.41 7.73
N LEU A 42 -7.06 -2.72 7.74
CA LEU A 42 -8.12 -3.62 7.33
C LEU A 42 -8.57 -4.50 8.49
N THR A 43 -9.82 -4.93 8.43
CA THR A 43 -10.27 -6.04 9.24
C THR A 43 -10.09 -7.29 8.41
N GLY A 44 -9.76 -8.40 9.05
CA GLY A 44 -9.58 -9.64 8.34
C GLY A 44 -8.56 -10.51 9.02
N SER A 45 -8.39 -11.72 8.52
CA SER A 45 -7.53 -12.70 9.18
C SER A 45 -6.12 -12.72 8.60
N ASP A 46 -5.92 -12.24 7.37
CA ASP A 46 -4.66 -12.44 6.68
C ASP A 46 -3.84 -11.15 6.48
N THR A 47 -4.48 -10.01 6.53
CA THR A 47 -3.83 -8.75 6.23
C THR A 47 -4.28 -7.70 7.23
N ASP A 48 -3.31 -7.01 7.83
CA ASP A 48 -3.62 -5.93 8.77
C ASP A 48 -3.60 -4.57 8.07
N TYR A 49 -2.73 -4.40 7.10
CA TYR A 49 -2.60 -3.14 6.36
C TYR A 49 -2.41 -3.42 4.88
N MET A 50 -3.01 -2.56 4.07
CA MET A 50 -2.86 -2.63 2.63
C MET A 50 -2.34 -1.29 2.14
N LEU A 51 -1.24 -1.32 1.40
CA LEU A 51 -0.64 -0.12 0.84
C LEU A 51 -0.79 -0.15 -0.67
N LYS A 52 -1.15 0.99 -1.24
CA LYS A 52 -1.13 1.15 -2.69
C LYS A 52 0.12 1.96 -3.03
N ILE A 53 0.98 1.38 -3.84
CA ILE A 53 2.28 1.93 -4.14
C ILE A 53 2.40 2.12 -5.64
N VAL A 54 2.97 3.24 -6.06
CA VAL A 54 3.23 3.51 -7.47
C VAL A 54 4.73 3.59 -7.67
N ALA A 55 5.23 2.87 -8.66
CA ALA A 55 6.64 2.87 -8.98
C ALA A 55 6.82 2.91 -10.50
N PRO A 56 7.95 3.45 -10.98
CA PRO A 56 8.19 3.53 -12.42
C PRO A 56 8.36 2.16 -13.08
N SER A 57 8.84 1.17 -12.33
CA SER A 57 9.13 -0.15 -12.88
C SER A 57 9.13 -1.18 -11.77
N ILE A 58 9.16 -2.45 -12.16
CA ILE A 58 9.27 -3.54 -11.20
C ILE A 58 10.58 -3.44 -10.44
N GLU A 59 11.65 -3.08 -11.12
CA GLU A 59 12.95 -2.96 -10.49
C GLU A 59 12.95 -1.86 -9.43
N GLU A 60 12.34 -0.73 -9.73
CA GLU A 60 12.24 0.37 -8.77
C GLU A 60 11.39 -0.04 -7.57
N TYR A 61 10.32 -0.78 -7.83
CA TYR A 61 9.48 -1.27 -6.74
C TYR A 61 10.26 -2.23 -5.86
N ASP A 62 11.04 -3.12 -6.45
CA ASP A 62 11.84 -4.07 -5.68
C ASP A 62 12.83 -3.34 -4.78
N ASN A 63 13.47 -2.30 -5.31
CA ASN A 63 14.38 -1.49 -4.51
C ASN A 63 13.65 -0.83 -3.34
N PHE A 64 12.46 -0.30 -3.60
CA PHE A 64 11.65 0.29 -2.55
C PHE A 64 11.27 -0.74 -1.48
N GLN A 65 10.85 -1.92 -1.91
CA GLN A 65 10.45 -2.96 -0.99
C GLN A 65 11.62 -3.38 -0.09
N GLN A 66 12.83 -3.45 -0.64
CA GLN A 66 13.99 -3.79 0.16
C GLN A 66 14.25 -2.75 1.24
N LYS A 67 14.06 -1.48 0.94
CA LYS A 67 14.18 -0.43 1.94
C LYS A 67 13.13 -0.60 3.03
N LEU A 68 11.90 -0.88 2.62
CA LEU A 68 10.80 -1.03 3.56
C LEU A 68 11.03 -2.21 4.49
N ILE A 69 11.50 -3.32 3.95
CA ILE A 69 11.81 -4.50 4.75
C ILE A 69 12.85 -4.17 5.82
N GLY A 70 13.80 -3.30 5.50
CA GLY A 70 14.85 -2.92 6.44
C GLY A 70 14.38 -1.98 7.53
N GLU A 71 13.22 -1.34 7.38
CA GLU A 71 12.77 -0.32 8.31
C GLU A 71 11.57 -0.72 9.14
N LEU A 72 10.90 -1.81 8.82
CA LEU A 72 9.63 -2.15 9.43
C LEU A 72 9.60 -3.62 9.82
N GLU A 73 9.15 -3.89 11.06
CA GLU A 73 8.93 -5.26 11.50
C GLU A 73 7.56 -5.74 11.05
N PHE A 74 7.50 -6.98 10.60
CA PHE A 74 6.24 -7.57 10.14
C PHE A 74 6.37 -9.09 10.20
N THR A 75 5.22 -9.78 10.20
CA THR A 75 5.23 -11.24 10.14
C THR A 75 5.07 -11.75 8.72
N LYS A 76 4.39 -10.99 7.88
CA LYS A 76 4.18 -11.40 6.50
C LYS A 76 4.00 -10.17 5.63
N MET A 77 4.57 -10.22 4.45
CA MET A 77 4.45 -9.15 3.46
C MET A 77 4.25 -9.79 2.11
N SER A 78 3.27 -9.30 1.36
CA SER A 78 2.93 -9.88 0.06
C SER A 78 2.61 -8.78 -0.92
N SER A 79 3.20 -8.84 -2.11
CA SER A 79 3.03 -7.84 -3.15
C SER A 79 2.19 -8.40 -4.29
N SER A 80 1.25 -7.59 -4.78
CA SER A 80 0.47 -7.94 -5.96
C SER A 80 0.52 -6.77 -6.92
N ILE A 81 0.98 -7.02 -8.13
CA ILE A 81 1.08 -5.97 -9.14
C ILE A 81 -0.23 -5.91 -9.90
N SER A 82 -0.77 -4.69 -10.02
CA SER A 82 -2.00 -4.50 -10.79
C SER A 82 -1.68 -4.67 -12.26
N LEU A 83 -2.35 -5.62 -12.89
CA LEU A 83 -2.18 -5.86 -14.31
C LEU A 83 -3.03 -4.91 -15.14
N GLN A 84 -4.16 -4.49 -14.58
CA GLN A 84 -5.10 -3.68 -15.32
C GLN A 84 -6.06 -3.01 -14.35
N GLU A 85 -6.21 -1.72 -14.49
CA GLU A 85 -7.26 -1.03 -13.74
C GLU A 85 -8.53 -1.09 -14.57
N MET A 86 -9.51 -1.85 -14.09
CA MET A 86 -10.72 -2.09 -14.86
C MET A 86 -11.77 -1.01 -14.67
N LYS A 87 -11.69 -0.29 -13.55
CA LYS A 87 -12.60 0.81 -13.30
C LYS A 87 -12.02 1.67 -12.20
N ASN A 88 -12.12 2.97 -12.38
CA ASN A 88 -11.71 3.93 -11.37
C ASN A 88 -12.69 5.08 -11.41
N SER A 89 -13.64 5.08 -10.46
CA SER A 89 -14.64 6.12 -10.36
C SER A 89 -14.60 6.70 -8.96
N HIS A 90 -14.49 8.01 -8.88
CA HIS A 90 -14.51 8.71 -7.61
C HIS A 90 -15.89 9.28 -7.31
N ILE A 91 -16.87 8.96 -8.16
CA ILE A 91 -18.22 9.43 -7.96
C ILE A 91 -18.96 8.43 -7.10
N LEU A 92 -19.40 8.87 -5.93
CA LEU A 92 -20.16 8.01 -5.03
C LEU A 92 -21.57 7.79 -5.56
N PRO A 93 -22.13 6.60 -5.35
CA PRO A 93 -23.48 6.32 -5.78
C PRO A 93 -24.45 7.01 -4.82
N LEU A 94 -24.91 8.19 -5.19
CA LEU A 94 -25.70 9.05 -4.30
C LEU A 94 -26.96 8.37 -3.75
N ASN A 95 -27.54 7.48 -4.53
CA ASN A 95 -28.76 6.81 -4.09
C ASN A 95 -28.56 5.95 -2.86
N GLN A 96 -27.34 5.47 -2.65
CA GLN A 96 -27.04 4.62 -1.50
C GLN A 96 -26.86 5.42 -0.21
N PHE A 97 -26.65 6.72 -0.33
CA PHE A 97 -26.38 7.57 0.82
C PHE A 97 -27.50 8.57 1.08
N LYS A 98 -28.61 8.40 0.40
CA LYS A 98 -29.75 9.28 0.53
C LYS A 98 -30.69 8.75 1.59
N ASN A 99 -31.10 9.58 2.48
CA ASN A 99 -32.04 9.17 3.53
C ASN A 99 -33.47 9.47 3.14
#